data_28ca35936a5aef0394153244bb50e861
#
_entry.id   28ca35936a5aef0394153244bb50e861
#
_cell.length_a   1.000
_cell.length_b   1.000
_cell.length_c   1.000
_cell.angle_alpha   90.00
_cell.angle_beta   90.00
_cell.angle_gamma   90.00
#
_symmetry.space_group_name_H-M   'P 1'
#
loop_
_entity.id
_entity.type
_entity.pdbx_description
1 polymer ?
#
loop_
_entity_poly.entity_id
_entity_poly.type
_entity_poly.pdbx_seq_one_letter_code
_entity_poly.pdbx_strand_id
1 'polypeptide(L)'
;MIRIKPGGVHLWDIALNHNLQTDAQAKLILSASEWTRVEKLHNPSDSKNYALCYLAVRRIISAYIGVPAEKLQILRTEFDKPYVASKQNNQDIRFSLSHTDNRALLAMSSGFDIGVDLELRNRAINVTGIAKRYFGTQTQHYLQALSGSAKKLAFLQYWTYFEAYKKPAEMDYVGTIAC
;
A
#
# COMPACT_ATOMS: atom_id res chain seq x y z
N MET A 1 -3.79 -22.37 6.19
CA MET A 1 -3.75 -21.50 4.97
C MET A 1 -5.03 -20.69 4.94
N ILE A 2 -4.92 -19.38 4.91
CA ILE A 2 -6.07 -18.46 4.82
C ILE A 2 -6.56 -18.42 3.37
N ARG A 3 -7.87 -18.26 3.16
CA ARG A 3 -8.46 -18.15 1.80
C ARG A 3 -9.35 -16.91 1.71
N ILE A 4 -9.26 -16.21 0.59
CA ILE A 4 -10.19 -15.14 0.23
C ILE A 4 -11.34 -15.79 -0.56
N LYS A 5 -12.59 -15.51 -0.17
CA LYS A 5 -13.75 -15.97 -0.94
C LYS A 5 -13.79 -15.27 -2.31
N PRO A 6 -14.33 -15.91 -3.35
CA PRO A 6 -14.51 -15.25 -4.66
C PRO A 6 -15.22 -13.91 -4.50
N GLY A 7 -14.69 -12.85 -5.11
CA GLY A 7 -15.19 -11.48 -4.98
C GLY A 7 -14.92 -10.81 -3.62
N GLY A 8 -14.27 -11.52 -2.68
CA GLY A 8 -13.95 -10.99 -1.36
C GLY A 8 -12.67 -10.16 -1.34
N VAL A 9 -12.58 -9.28 -0.35
CA VAL A 9 -11.39 -8.47 -0.06
C VAL A 9 -11.03 -8.65 1.41
N HIS A 10 -9.74 -8.87 1.68
CA HIS A 10 -9.20 -8.81 3.02
C HIS A 10 -8.36 -7.54 3.16
N LEU A 11 -8.66 -6.75 4.18
CA LEU A 11 -7.91 -5.54 4.52
C LEU A 11 -7.17 -5.76 5.84
N TRP A 12 -5.86 -5.54 5.81
CA TRP A 12 -4.99 -5.60 6.97
C TRP A 12 -4.51 -4.21 7.33
N ASP A 13 -4.85 -3.78 8.53
CA ASP A 13 -4.34 -2.56 9.14
C ASP A 13 -3.16 -2.95 10.04
N ILE A 14 -1.97 -2.48 9.69
CA ILE A 14 -0.70 -2.93 10.25
C ILE A 14 -0.06 -1.79 11.02
N ALA A 15 0.09 -1.95 12.34
CA ALA A 15 0.90 -1.05 13.14
C ALA A 15 2.39 -1.39 12.98
N LEU A 16 3.20 -0.41 12.59
CA LEU A 16 4.64 -0.59 12.39
C LEU A 16 5.39 -0.29 13.70
N ASN A 17 5.38 -1.25 14.62
CA ASN A 17 5.99 -1.12 15.93
C ASN A 17 7.46 -1.57 15.89
N HIS A 18 8.37 -0.64 16.14
CA HIS A 18 9.80 -0.91 16.16
C HIS A 18 10.26 -1.48 17.48
N ASN A 19 11.00 -2.58 17.42
CA ASN A 19 11.79 -3.12 18.53
C ASN A 19 12.96 -3.96 17.97
N LEU A 20 13.95 -4.29 18.81
CA LEU A 20 15.14 -5.03 18.39
C LEU A 20 14.82 -6.39 17.76
N GLN A 21 13.76 -7.06 18.22
CA GLN A 21 13.35 -8.35 17.69
C GLN A 21 12.79 -8.24 16.26
N THR A 22 11.95 -7.22 15.98
CA THR A 22 11.39 -7.01 14.63
C THR A 22 12.47 -6.61 13.63
N ASP A 23 13.44 -5.80 14.04
CA ASP A 23 14.56 -5.40 13.19
C ASP A 23 15.44 -6.61 12.82
N ALA A 24 15.75 -7.50 13.78
CA ALA A 24 16.49 -8.73 13.52
C ALA A 24 15.72 -9.68 12.58
N GLN A 25 14.40 -9.81 12.76
CA GLN A 25 13.55 -10.63 11.91
C GLN A 25 13.44 -10.08 10.48
N ALA A 26 13.40 -8.76 10.30
CA ALA A 26 13.40 -8.16 8.98
C ALA A 26 14.66 -8.52 8.20
N LYS A 27 15.84 -8.50 8.85
CA LYS A 27 17.11 -8.92 8.23
C LYS A 27 17.12 -10.36 7.73
N LEU A 28 16.38 -11.26 8.37
CA LEU A 28 16.32 -12.68 8.00
C LEU A 28 15.27 -12.97 6.93
N ILE A 29 14.23 -12.14 6.83
CA ILE A 29 13.04 -12.44 6.03
C ILE A 29 12.98 -11.64 4.73
N LEU A 30 13.47 -10.40 4.71
CA LEU A 30 13.45 -9.56 3.52
C LEU A 30 14.39 -10.11 2.44
N SER A 31 13.96 -10.01 1.18
CA SER A 31 14.81 -10.31 0.03
C SER A 31 15.92 -9.28 -0.14
N ALA A 32 16.97 -9.63 -0.88
CA ALA A 32 18.07 -8.72 -1.22
C ALA A 32 17.57 -7.43 -1.92
N SER A 33 16.58 -7.56 -2.82
CA SER A 33 16.01 -6.41 -3.53
C SER A 33 15.22 -5.47 -2.61
N GLU A 34 14.49 -6.00 -1.63
CA GLU A 34 13.80 -5.20 -0.61
C GLU A 34 14.81 -4.53 0.31
N TRP A 35 15.87 -5.26 0.69
CA TRP A 35 16.93 -4.71 1.52
C TRP A 35 17.68 -3.56 0.84
N THR A 36 17.98 -3.71 -0.45
CA THR A 36 18.54 -2.61 -1.26
C THR A 36 17.66 -1.35 -1.25
N ARG A 37 16.33 -1.51 -1.19
CA ARG A 37 15.41 -0.36 -1.04
C ARG A 37 15.48 0.27 0.34
N VAL A 38 15.56 -0.52 1.41
CA VAL A 38 15.79 -0.04 2.78
C VAL A 38 17.03 0.84 2.84
N GLU A 39 18.14 0.39 2.23
CA GLU A 39 19.42 1.10 2.22
C GLU A 39 19.42 2.40 1.42
N LYS A 40 18.55 2.49 0.39
CA LYS A 40 18.40 3.72 -0.42
C LYS A 40 17.60 4.82 0.25
N LEU A 41 16.90 4.53 1.33
CA LEU A 41 16.13 5.53 2.07
C LEU A 41 17.04 6.32 2.98
N HIS A 42 17.14 7.63 2.76
CA HIS A 42 18.03 8.51 3.51
C HIS A 42 17.57 8.75 4.96
N ASN A 43 16.25 8.72 5.20
CA ASN A 43 15.70 8.91 6.53
C ASN A 43 15.68 7.58 7.29
N PRO A 44 16.36 7.46 8.46
CA PRO A 44 16.38 6.22 9.23
C PRO A 44 14.98 5.72 9.67
N SER A 45 14.05 6.65 9.93
CA SER A 45 12.68 6.27 10.28
C SER A 45 11.96 5.63 9.09
N ASP A 46 12.12 6.19 7.89
CA ASP A 46 11.50 5.66 6.67
C ASP A 46 12.10 4.29 6.30
N SER A 47 13.41 4.13 6.46
CA SER A 47 14.10 2.85 6.26
C SER A 47 13.54 1.76 7.17
N LYS A 48 13.40 2.06 8.46
CA LYS A 48 12.83 1.14 9.44
C LYS A 48 11.36 0.84 9.14
N ASN A 49 10.55 1.86 8.87
CA ASN A 49 9.13 1.68 8.53
C ASN A 49 8.97 0.80 7.28
N TYR A 50 9.78 1.02 6.25
CA TYR A 50 9.78 0.19 5.05
C TYR A 50 10.12 -1.27 5.38
N ALA A 51 11.18 -1.52 6.15
CA ALA A 51 11.59 -2.87 6.53
C ALA A 51 10.49 -3.60 7.31
N LEU A 52 9.86 -2.95 8.30
CA LEU A 52 8.76 -3.54 9.07
C LEU A 52 7.50 -3.75 8.25
N CYS A 53 7.19 -2.82 7.36
CA CYS A 53 6.08 -2.96 6.44
C CYS A 53 6.23 -4.22 5.59
N TYR A 54 7.38 -4.43 4.96
CA TYR A 54 7.63 -5.60 4.13
C TYR A 54 7.79 -6.90 4.92
N LEU A 55 8.30 -6.83 6.15
CA LEU A 55 8.28 -7.97 7.07
C LEU A 55 6.84 -8.44 7.32
N ALA A 56 5.93 -7.51 7.64
CA ALA A 56 4.52 -7.82 7.87
C ALA A 56 3.84 -8.35 6.60
N VAL A 57 4.05 -7.69 5.46
CA VAL A 57 3.51 -8.09 4.15
C VAL A 57 3.91 -9.52 3.81
N ARG A 58 5.20 -9.87 3.94
CA ARG A 58 5.69 -11.22 3.66
C ARG A 58 5.03 -12.27 4.56
N ARG A 59 4.89 -12.00 5.85
CA ARG A 59 4.23 -12.89 6.80
C ARG A 59 2.75 -13.08 6.50
N ILE A 60 2.05 -11.99 6.21
CA ILE A 60 0.63 -12.05 5.87
C ILE A 60 0.45 -12.85 4.57
N ILE A 61 1.14 -12.52 3.49
CA ILE A 61 1.01 -13.22 2.21
C ILE A 61 1.41 -14.70 2.35
N SER A 62 2.45 -15.01 3.11
CA SER A 62 2.87 -16.39 3.43
C SER A 62 1.73 -17.21 4.01
N ALA A 63 0.91 -16.64 4.91
CA ALA A 63 -0.23 -17.34 5.51
C ALA A 63 -1.34 -17.69 4.50
N TYR A 64 -1.46 -16.95 3.39
CA TYR A 64 -2.38 -17.24 2.30
C TYR A 64 -1.81 -18.27 1.32
N ILE A 65 -0.56 -18.13 0.93
CA ILE A 65 0.06 -18.91 -0.15
C ILE A 65 0.66 -20.21 0.36
N GLY A 66 1.04 -20.28 1.65
CA GLY A 66 1.66 -21.45 2.25
C GLY A 66 3.17 -21.59 1.95
N VAL A 67 3.79 -20.53 1.38
CA VAL A 67 5.24 -20.47 1.18
C VAL A 67 5.87 -19.73 2.37
N PRO A 68 6.97 -20.22 2.97
CA PRO A 68 7.67 -19.50 4.03
C PRO A 68 8.02 -18.06 3.65
N ALA A 69 7.87 -17.11 4.58
CA ALA A 69 7.98 -15.68 4.30
C ALA A 69 9.32 -15.28 3.67
N GLU A 70 10.42 -15.91 4.09
CA GLU A 70 11.78 -15.71 3.57
C GLU A 70 11.97 -16.27 2.16
N LYS A 71 11.16 -17.27 1.76
CA LYS A 71 11.18 -17.91 0.43
C LYS A 71 10.17 -17.32 -0.55
N LEU A 72 9.31 -16.41 -0.07
CA LEU A 72 8.29 -15.78 -0.90
C LEU A 72 8.95 -14.86 -1.94
N GLN A 73 8.57 -15.01 -3.21
CA GLN A 73 9.06 -14.18 -4.31
C GLN A 73 8.05 -13.06 -4.58
N ILE A 74 8.31 -11.88 -4.05
CA ILE A 74 7.60 -10.64 -4.38
C ILE A 74 8.40 -9.92 -5.46
N LEU A 75 7.83 -9.85 -6.65
CA LEU A 75 8.39 -9.18 -7.82
C LEU A 75 7.71 -7.82 -8.01
N ARG A 76 8.15 -7.04 -9.00
CA ARG A 76 7.55 -5.74 -9.34
C ARG A 76 7.29 -5.65 -10.83
N THR A 77 6.20 -4.98 -11.18
CA THR A 77 5.90 -4.60 -12.57
C THR A 77 6.82 -3.47 -13.02
N GLU A 78 6.76 -3.11 -14.30
CA GLU A 78 7.43 -1.92 -14.85
C GLU A 78 7.02 -0.61 -14.16
N PHE A 79 5.80 -0.55 -13.60
CA PHE A 79 5.28 0.58 -12.82
C PHE A 79 5.55 0.46 -11.32
N ASP A 80 6.50 -0.41 -10.93
CA ASP A 80 6.93 -0.63 -9.54
C ASP A 80 5.85 -1.21 -8.59
N LYS A 81 4.72 -1.74 -9.12
CA LYS A 81 3.69 -2.41 -8.34
C LYS A 81 4.19 -3.79 -7.89
N PRO A 82 4.16 -4.11 -6.57
CA PRO A 82 4.58 -5.42 -6.10
C PRO A 82 3.51 -6.48 -6.38
N TYR A 83 3.95 -7.70 -6.73
CA TYR A 83 3.09 -8.87 -6.93
C TYR A 83 3.82 -10.15 -6.54
N VAL A 84 3.07 -11.22 -6.24
CA VAL A 84 3.63 -12.55 -5.96
C VAL A 84 3.95 -13.26 -7.27
N ALA A 85 5.14 -13.84 -7.37
CA ALA A 85 5.54 -14.61 -8.55
C ALA A 85 4.53 -15.73 -8.87
N SER A 86 4.12 -15.84 -10.14
CA SER A 86 3.05 -16.73 -10.59
C SER A 86 3.26 -18.19 -10.18
N LYS A 87 4.51 -18.67 -10.16
CA LYS A 87 4.86 -20.05 -9.74
C LYS A 87 4.53 -20.37 -8.27
N GLN A 88 4.39 -19.35 -7.43
CA GLN A 88 4.05 -19.48 -6.02
C GLN A 88 2.60 -19.11 -5.72
N ASN A 89 1.94 -18.38 -6.62
CA ASN A 89 0.62 -17.78 -6.43
C ASN A 89 -0.53 -18.68 -6.88
N ASN A 90 -0.70 -19.79 -6.20
CA ASN A 90 -1.73 -20.80 -6.52
C ASN A 90 -3.17 -20.37 -6.20
N GLN A 91 -3.37 -19.25 -5.51
CA GLN A 91 -4.68 -18.68 -5.15
C GLN A 91 -5.00 -17.40 -5.91
N ASP A 92 -4.20 -17.03 -6.91
CA ASP A 92 -4.29 -15.77 -7.66
C ASP A 92 -4.46 -14.54 -6.73
N ILE A 93 -3.64 -14.50 -5.67
CA ILE A 93 -3.65 -13.39 -4.74
C ILE A 93 -3.11 -12.14 -5.42
N ARG A 94 -3.93 -11.12 -5.46
CA ARG A 94 -3.57 -9.76 -5.86
C ARG A 94 -3.51 -8.89 -4.61
N PHE A 95 -2.62 -7.93 -4.55
CA PHE A 95 -2.55 -7.06 -3.40
C PHE A 95 -2.11 -5.64 -3.75
N SER A 96 -2.49 -4.72 -2.91
CA SER A 96 -2.03 -3.33 -2.92
C SER A 96 -1.60 -2.93 -1.52
N LEU A 97 -0.56 -2.13 -1.44
CA LEU A 97 0.05 -1.69 -0.20
C LEU A 97 0.18 -0.17 -0.19
N SER A 98 -0.23 0.44 0.91
CA SER A 98 0.10 1.84 1.22
C SER A 98 0.57 1.95 2.66
N HIS A 99 1.53 2.81 2.91
CA HIS A 99 2.03 3.05 4.26
C HIS A 99 2.35 4.52 4.47
N THR A 100 2.22 4.96 5.70
CA THR A 100 2.60 6.30 6.14
C THR A 100 2.99 6.25 7.62
N ASP A 101 4.04 6.97 8.01
CA ASP A 101 4.59 6.97 9.36
C ASP A 101 4.68 5.54 9.96
N ASN A 102 3.90 5.28 11.00
CA ASN A 102 3.91 4.03 11.76
C ASN A 102 2.76 3.06 11.40
N ARG A 103 2.07 3.26 10.26
CA ARG A 103 0.97 2.39 9.82
C ARG A 103 1.11 2.00 8.35
N ALA A 104 0.61 0.80 8.04
CA ALA A 104 0.43 0.35 6.67
C ALA A 104 -0.95 -0.29 6.48
N LEU A 105 -1.50 -0.15 5.29
CA LEU A 105 -2.69 -0.87 4.84
C LEU A 105 -2.29 -1.83 3.71
N LEU A 106 -2.65 -3.09 3.88
CA LEU A 106 -2.51 -4.11 2.85
C LEU A 106 -3.90 -4.61 2.47
N ALA A 107 -4.33 -4.30 1.25
CA ALA A 107 -5.55 -4.86 0.68
C ALA A 107 -5.21 -6.06 -0.18
N MET A 108 -5.97 -7.14 -0.05
CA MET A 108 -5.77 -8.40 -0.77
C MET A 108 -7.09 -8.87 -1.37
N SER A 109 -7.02 -9.37 -2.59
CA SER A 109 -8.13 -9.99 -3.34
C SER A 109 -7.67 -11.31 -3.96
N SER A 110 -8.59 -12.08 -4.51
CA SER A 110 -8.31 -13.26 -5.32
C SER A 110 -8.97 -13.10 -6.68
N GLY A 111 -8.17 -13.13 -7.75
CA GLY A 111 -8.63 -13.09 -9.14
C GLY A 111 -8.91 -11.70 -9.72
N PHE A 112 -8.78 -10.62 -8.96
CA PHE A 112 -8.96 -9.25 -9.49
C PHE A 112 -8.00 -8.25 -8.85
N ASP A 113 -7.67 -7.21 -9.57
CA ASP A 113 -6.79 -6.15 -9.08
C ASP A 113 -7.46 -5.25 -8.06
N ILE A 114 -6.68 -4.79 -7.10
CA ILE A 114 -7.14 -3.94 -6.02
C ILE A 114 -6.14 -2.80 -5.78
N GLY A 115 -6.64 -1.64 -5.36
CA GLY A 115 -5.85 -0.51 -4.91
C GLY A 115 -6.25 -0.07 -3.51
N VAL A 116 -5.27 0.33 -2.71
CA VAL A 116 -5.47 0.95 -1.40
C VAL A 116 -4.53 2.13 -1.24
N ASP A 117 -4.99 3.16 -0.57
CA ASP A 117 -4.14 4.27 -0.16
C ASP A 117 -4.43 4.73 1.26
N LEU A 118 -3.41 5.27 1.92
CA LEU A 118 -3.44 5.74 3.30
C LEU A 118 -2.74 7.08 3.41
N GLU A 119 -3.43 8.09 3.93
CA GLU A 119 -2.91 9.43 4.08
C GLU A 119 -3.00 9.96 5.51
N LEU A 120 -1.98 10.70 5.93
CA LEU A 120 -1.98 11.38 7.22
C LEU A 120 -2.85 12.65 7.20
N ARG A 121 -3.80 12.73 8.11
CA ARG A 121 -4.72 13.87 8.24
C ARG A 121 -3.99 15.19 8.59
N ASN A 122 -2.85 15.12 9.26
CA ASN A 122 -2.11 16.29 9.75
C ASN A 122 -0.91 16.73 8.87
N ARG A 123 -0.62 16.00 7.76
CA ARG A 123 0.48 16.41 6.86
C ARG A 123 0.22 17.79 6.23
N ALA A 124 1.29 18.56 6.03
CA ALA A 124 1.22 19.78 5.26
C ALA A 124 1.01 19.47 3.77
N ILE A 125 -0.02 20.06 3.14
CA ILE A 125 -0.38 19.78 1.74
C ILE A 125 -0.72 21.07 1.02
N ASN A 126 -0.16 21.24 -0.18
CA ASN A 126 -0.62 22.28 -1.12
C ASN A 126 -1.87 21.79 -1.87
N VAL A 127 -3.02 21.83 -1.19
CA VAL A 127 -4.32 21.39 -1.72
C VAL A 127 -4.63 21.97 -3.08
N THR A 128 -4.49 23.30 -3.23
CA THR A 128 -4.84 24.00 -4.48
C THR A 128 -3.95 23.59 -5.65
N GLY A 129 -2.64 23.51 -5.43
CA GLY A 129 -1.70 23.13 -6.48
C GLY A 129 -1.90 21.68 -6.96
N ILE A 130 -2.10 20.75 -6.04
CA ILE A 130 -2.34 19.35 -6.38
C ILE A 130 -3.71 19.17 -7.05
N ALA A 131 -4.77 19.79 -6.51
CA ALA A 131 -6.10 19.68 -7.09
C ALA A 131 -6.13 20.21 -8.54
N LYS A 132 -5.46 21.33 -8.81
CA LYS A 132 -5.35 21.90 -10.17
C LYS A 132 -4.67 20.93 -11.15
N ARG A 133 -3.71 20.16 -10.68
CA ARG A 133 -2.92 19.23 -11.53
C ARG A 133 -3.62 17.92 -11.81
N TYR A 134 -4.39 17.39 -10.85
CA TYR A 134 -4.86 16.01 -10.89
C TYR A 134 -6.38 15.84 -10.91
N PHE A 135 -7.15 16.86 -10.52
CA PHE A 135 -8.62 16.75 -10.42
C PHE A 135 -9.33 17.52 -11.51
N GLY A 136 -10.47 16.97 -11.94
CA GLY A 136 -11.36 17.65 -12.87
C GLY A 136 -11.98 18.94 -12.29
N THR A 137 -12.49 19.81 -13.17
CA THR A 137 -13.00 21.14 -12.83
C THR A 137 -14.08 21.12 -11.73
N GLN A 138 -14.98 20.13 -11.77
CA GLN A 138 -16.03 20.00 -10.76
C GLN A 138 -15.48 19.78 -9.36
N THR A 139 -14.50 18.88 -9.20
CA THR A 139 -13.82 18.62 -7.89
C THR A 139 -13.04 19.86 -7.44
N GLN A 140 -12.38 20.56 -8.38
CA GLN A 140 -11.68 21.80 -8.05
C GLN A 140 -12.64 22.87 -7.51
N HIS A 141 -13.78 23.09 -8.14
CA HIS A 141 -14.81 24.04 -7.68
C HIS A 141 -15.36 23.63 -6.31
N TYR A 142 -15.66 22.36 -6.10
CA TYR A 142 -16.09 21.86 -4.80
C TYR A 142 -15.06 22.15 -3.70
N LEU A 143 -13.79 21.87 -3.95
CA LEU A 143 -12.71 22.14 -2.99
C LEU A 143 -12.48 23.65 -2.77
N GLN A 144 -12.71 24.50 -3.78
CA GLN A 144 -12.60 25.96 -3.64
C GLN A 144 -13.70 26.54 -2.75
N ALA A 145 -14.89 25.94 -2.76
CA ALA A 145 -16.00 26.39 -1.90
C ALA A 145 -15.79 26.04 -0.41
N LEU A 146 -14.80 25.20 -0.11
CA LEU A 146 -14.47 24.80 1.27
C LEU A 146 -13.26 25.58 1.81
N SER A 147 -13.16 25.68 3.14
CA SER A 147 -12.05 26.33 3.83
C SER A 147 -11.53 25.49 5.00
N GLY A 148 -10.34 25.83 5.50
CA GLY A 148 -9.75 25.24 6.70
C GLY A 148 -9.67 23.71 6.67
N SER A 149 -10.07 23.10 7.78
CA SER A 149 -10.01 21.63 7.96
C SER A 149 -10.96 20.86 7.04
N ALA A 150 -12.12 21.42 6.73
CA ALA A 150 -13.09 20.80 5.82
C ALA A 150 -12.52 20.66 4.40
N LYS A 151 -11.88 21.70 3.89
CA LYS A 151 -11.19 21.66 2.58
C LYS A 151 -10.09 20.59 2.56
N LYS A 152 -9.28 20.55 3.60
CA LYS A 152 -8.19 19.58 3.71
C LYS A 152 -8.71 18.15 3.77
N LEU A 153 -9.75 17.88 4.58
CA LEU A 153 -10.33 16.56 4.69
C LEU A 153 -10.96 16.09 3.37
N ALA A 154 -11.75 16.93 2.72
CA ALA A 154 -12.33 16.65 1.42
C ALA A 154 -11.24 16.36 0.37
N PHE A 155 -10.19 17.18 0.34
CA PHE A 155 -9.04 16.93 -0.54
C PHE A 155 -8.39 15.56 -0.28
N LEU A 156 -8.11 15.21 0.97
CA LEU A 156 -7.50 13.93 1.33
C LEU A 156 -8.39 12.75 0.90
N GLN A 157 -9.70 12.85 1.02
CA GLN A 157 -10.63 11.83 0.52
C GLN A 157 -10.50 11.65 -1.00
N TYR A 158 -10.56 12.72 -1.79
CA TYR A 158 -10.36 12.64 -3.23
C TYR A 158 -8.98 12.13 -3.61
N TRP A 159 -7.95 12.53 -2.88
CA TRP A 159 -6.57 12.14 -3.13
C TRP A 159 -6.34 10.65 -2.87
N THR A 160 -6.82 10.12 -1.74
CA THR A 160 -6.75 8.68 -1.45
C THR A 160 -7.51 7.84 -2.47
N TYR A 161 -8.69 8.27 -2.93
CA TYR A 161 -9.39 7.61 -4.03
C TYR A 161 -8.56 7.61 -5.31
N PHE A 162 -8.00 8.74 -5.68
CA PHE A 162 -7.22 8.91 -6.89
C PHE A 162 -5.94 8.04 -6.87
N GLU A 163 -5.19 8.04 -5.77
CA GLU A 163 -3.99 7.22 -5.63
C GLU A 163 -4.35 5.71 -5.57
N ALA A 164 -5.36 5.33 -4.81
CA ALA A 164 -5.81 3.96 -4.76
C ALA A 164 -6.30 3.46 -6.14
N TYR A 165 -7.00 4.30 -6.91
CA TYR A 165 -7.47 3.98 -8.26
C TYR A 165 -6.32 3.82 -9.26
N LYS A 166 -5.26 4.60 -9.15
CA LYS A 166 -4.09 4.50 -10.04
C LYS A 166 -3.26 3.24 -9.82
N LYS A 167 -3.20 2.72 -8.60
CA LYS A 167 -2.38 1.55 -8.26
C LYS A 167 -2.70 0.27 -9.04
N PRO A 168 -3.96 0.00 -9.41
CA PRO A 168 -4.30 -1.15 -10.25
C PRO A 168 -4.32 -0.86 -11.76
N ALA A 169 -4.06 0.34 -12.23
CA ALA A 169 -4.41 0.91 -13.54
C ALA A 169 -3.92 0.18 -14.83
N GLU A 170 -3.71 -1.13 -14.80
CA GLU A 170 -3.32 -1.91 -15.96
C GLU A 170 -4.27 -3.07 -16.32
N MET A 171 -5.45 -3.18 -15.68
CA MET A 171 -6.38 -4.28 -15.94
C MET A 171 -7.86 -3.86 -15.84
N ASP A 172 -8.72 -4.58 -16.55
CA ASP A 172 -10.13 -4.25 -16.84
C ASP A 172 -11.10 -4.20 -15.65
N TYR A 173 -10.67 -4.46 -14.42
CA TYR A 173 -11.53 -4.44 -13.23
C TYR A 173 -10.80 -3.96 -11.98
N VAL A 174 -11.28 -2.88 -11.37
CA VAL A 174 -10.64 -2.21 -10.22
C VAL A 174 -11.58 -2.13 -9.03
N GLY A 175 -11.21 -2.79 -7.93
CA GLY A 175 -11.76 -2.51 -6.61
C GLY A 175 -10.92 -1.46 -5.88
N THR A 176 -11.51 -0.38 -5.40
CA THR A 176 -10.80 0.69 -4.68
C THR A 176 -11.29 0.81 -3.26
N ILE A 177 -10.37 0.83 -2.29
CA ILE A 177 -10.66 1.11 -0.89
C ILE A 177 -9.87 2.36 -0.49
N ALA A 178 -10.58 3.40 -0.08
CA ALA A 178 -10.01 4.62 0.49
C ALA A 178 -10.30 4.69 1.99
N CYS A 179 -9.30 4.91 2.83
CA CYS A 179 -9.40 4.99 4.28
C CYS A 179 -8.90 6.34 4.80
#